data_8f5b834f89544347bb6cc881b33624cd
#
_entry.id   8f5b834f89544347bb6cc881b33624cd
#
_cell.length_a   1.000
_cell.length_b   1.000
_cell.length_c   1.000
_cell.angle_alpha   90.00
_cell.angle_beta   90.00
_cell.angle_gamma   90.00
#
_symmetry.space_group_name_H-M   'P 1'
#
loop_
_entity.id
_entity.type
_entity.pdbx_description
1 polymer ?
#
loop_
_entity_poly.entity_id
_entity_poly.type
_entity_poly.pdbx_seq_one_letter_code
_entity_poly.pdbx_strand_id
1 'polypeptide(L)'
;MTASKPVVIDIYYGDEVKDFALTKAFGIRGVIHKASEGVGFVDKLYAARRRQATDLGLKWGAYHFFHGGAPIAEADHFLSVARPDADTLLALDWEDVGVSAPSAAAARAFLERIEEKLERKAVIYSGNVAKEELSGVDAYFGAHRLWLCQYGPVWHVQPSWQRPWLWQNNGDNSGPGPHAIPGIKGLCDNNCLVAPMTEDDLLREWAA
;
A
#
# COMPACT_ATOMS: atom_id res chain seq x y z
N MET A 1 -7.38 -22.44 7.28
CA MET A 1 -7.29 -21.12 7.95
C MET A 1 -8.44 -20.31 7.40
N THR A 2 -9.30 -19.75 8.25
CA THR A 2 -10.36 -18.84 7.81
C THR A 2 -9.68 -17.58 7.27
N ALA A 3 -10.12 -17.11 6.10
CA ALA A 3 -9.68 -15.82 5.56
C ALA A 3 -9.88 -14.76 6.65
N SER A 4 -8.84 -14.02 6.99
CA SER A 4 -8.96 -12.96 7.97
C SER A 4 -9.83 -11.84 7.38
N LYS A 5 -10.65 -11.24 8.23
CA LYS A 5 -11.53 -10.13 7.85
C LYS A 5 -10.68 -8.98 7.29
N PRO A 6 -11.08 -8.35 6.17
CA PRO A 6 -10.40 -7.18 5.66
C PRO A 6 -10.44 -6.02 6.68
N VAL A 7 -9.30 -5.36 6.85
CA VAL A 7 -9.13 -4.24 7.79
C VAL A 7 -8.65 -2.97 7.11
N VAL A 8 -8.12 -3.08 5.89
CA VAL A 8 -7.65 -1.96 5.06
C VAL A 8 -8.16 -2.18 3.64
N ILE A 9 -8.54 -1.11 2.98
CA ILE A 9 -8.77 -1.09 1.53
C ILE A 9 -7.70 -0.26 0.85
N ASP A 10 -7.38 -0.61 -0.38
CA ASP A 10 -6.60 0.27 -1.25
C ASP A 10 -7.40 0.63 -2.48
N ILE A 11 -7.28 1.89 -2.90
CA ILE A 11 -8.13 2.49 -3.92
C ILE A 11 -7.38 3.55 -4.73
N TYR A 12 -7.95 3.89 -5.88
CA TYR A 12 -7.50 4.97 -6.75
C TYR A 12 -8.69 5.72 -7.35
N TYR A 13 -8.47 6.68 -8.25
CA TYR A 13 -9.56 7.48 -8.84
C TYR A 13 -10.61 6.65 -9.60
N GLY A 14 -10.25 5.45 -10.05
CA GLY A 14 -11.18 4.55 -10.77
C GLY A 14 -12.24 3.92 -9.87
N ASP A 15 -11.97 3.79 -8.58
CA ASP A 15 -12.92 3.25 -7.62
C ASP A 15 -13.99 4.28 -7.29
N GLU A 16 -15.24 3.87 -7.29
CA GLU A 16 -16.36 4.76 -6.95
C GLU A 16 -16.69 4.65 -5.46
N VAL A 17 -16.13 5.56 -4.65
CA VAL A 17 -16.47 5.68 -3.23
C VAL A 17 -17.82 6.36 -3.09
N LYS A 18 -18.76 5.69 -2.44
CA LYS A 18 -20.11 6.20 -2.12
C LYS A 18 -20.19 6.77 -0.72
N ASP A 19 -19.63 6.06 0.27
CA ASP A 19 -19.72 6.45 1.67
C ASP A 19 -18.66 5.75 2.54
N PHE A 20 -17.64 6.47 2.96
CA PHE A 20 -16.63 5.96 3.89
C PHE A 20 -17.18 5.65 5.29
N ALA A 21 -18.34 6.21 5.71
CA ALA A 21 -18.92 5.85 6.98
C ALA A 21 -19.44 4.40 6.97
N LEU A 22 -20.02 3.94 5.86
CA LEU A 22 -20.40 2.53 5.68
C LEU A 22 -19.16 1.63 5.66
N THR A 23 -18.10 2.06 4.99
CA THR A 23 -16.81 1.34 4.94
C THR A 23 -16.23 1.17 6.35
N LYS A 24 -16.20 2.23 7.15
CA LYS A 24 -15.76 2.19 8.54
C LYS A 24 -16.67 1.28 9.41
N ALA A 25 -17.99 1.39 9.26
CA ALA A 25 -18.95 0.57 10.00
C ALA A 25 -18.83 -0.93 9.69
N PHE A 26 -18.42 -1.29 8.47
CA PHE A 26 -18.12 -2.67 8.08
C PHE A 26 -16.90 -3.23 8.85
N GLY A 27 -16.00 -2.36 9.30
CA GLY A 27 -14.81 -2.72 10.10
C GLY A 27 -13.48 -2.38 9.44
N ILE A 28 -13.49 -1.62 8.35
CA ILE A 28 -12.27 -1.06 7.77
C ILE A 28 -11.70 -0.01 8.74
N ARG A 29 -10.38 -0.06 8.96
CA ARG A 29 -9.62 0.82 9.86
C ARG A 29 -8.78 1.83 9.09
N GLY A 30 -8.37 1.50 7.86
CA GLY A 30 -7.52 2.37 7.06
C GLY A 30 -7.84 2.29 5.57
N VAL A 31 -7.49 3.35 4.89
CA VAL A 31 -7.57 3.49 3.43
C VAL A 31 -6.18 3.87 2.92
N ILE A 32 -5.65 3.12 1.96
CA ILE A 32 -4.43 3.46 1.25
C ILE A 32 -4.85 3.89 -0.16
N HIS A 33 -4.52 5.11 -0.57
CA HIS A 33 -5.00 5.69 -1.83
C HIS A 33 -3.84 6.06 -2.74
N LYS A 34 -3.98 5.78 -4.04
CA LYS A 34 -3.04 6.28 -5.05
C LYS A 34 -2.93 7.80 -4.93
N ALA A 35 -1.73 8.29 -4.71
CA ALA A 35 -1.47 9.72 -4.73
C ALA A 35 -0.93 10.15 -6.08
N SER A 36 0.05 9.41 -6.59
CA SER A 36 0.77 9.76 -7.81
C SER A 36 1.32 8.53 -8.53
N GLU A 37 1.84 8.75 -9.74
CA GLU A 37 2.45 7.75 -10.59
C GLU A 37 3.54 8.38 -11.44
N GLY A 38 4.68 7.73 -11.57
CA GLY A 38 5.82 8.24 -12.31
C GLY A 38 6.18 9.67 -11.88
N VAL A 39 6.71 10.47 -12.79
CA VAL A 39 7.15 11.85 -12.47
C VAL A 39 6.08 12.94 -12.65
N GLY A 40 4.85 12.60 -13.04
CA GLY A 40 3.89 13.64 -13.42
C GLY A 40 2.41 13.37 -13.17
N PHE A 41 2.00 12.12 -12.99
CA PHE A 41 0.59 11.82 -12.74
C PHE A 41 0.19 12.12 -11.29
N VAL A 42 -0.96 12.75 -11.11
CA VAL A 42 -1.59 13.05 -9.82
C VAL A 42 -2.99 12.47 -9.81
N ASP A 43 -3.30 11.65 -8.81
CA ASP A 43 -4.68 11.19 -8.63
C ASP A 43 -5.58 12.34 -8.19
N LYS A 44 -6.53 12.68 -9.05
CA LYS A 44 -7.43 13.86 -8.87
C LYS A 44 -8.34 13.77 -7.65
N LEU A 45 -8.58 12.55 -7.12
CA LEU A 45 -9.48 12.33 -5.99
C LEU A 45 -8.74 12.19 -4.65
N TYR A 46 -7.41 12.02 -4.67
CA TYR A 46 -6.59 11.78 -3.49
C TYR A 46 -6.89 12.78 -2.34
N ALA A 47 -6.74 14.08 -2.61
CA ALA A 47 -6.86 15.11 -1.59
C ALA A 47 -8.30 15.24 -1.01
N ALA A 48 -9.32 15.04 -1.86
CA ALA A 48 -10.71 15.10 -1.41
C ALA A 48 -11.06 13.89 -0.54
N ARG A 49 -10.67 12.69 -0.97
CA ARG A 49 -10.92 11.44 -0.25
C ARG A 49 -10.13 11.33 1.04
N ARG A 50 -8.89 11.89 1.08
CA ARG A 50 -8.14 12.01 2.33
C ARG A 50 -8.95 12.72 3.39
N ARG A 51 -9.47 13.92 3.09
CA ARG A 51 -10.31 14.66 4.05
C ARG A 51 -11.52 13.85 4.48
N GLN A 52 -12.29 13.29 3.53
CA GLN A 52 -13.48 12.51 3.84
C GLN A 52 -13.18 11.31 4.77
N ALA A 53 -12.10 10.58 4.53
CA ALA A 53 -11.73 9.43 5.34
C ALA A 53 -11.21 9.83 6.73
N THR A 54 -10.34 10.83 6.80
CA THR A 54 -9.75 11.29 8.08
C THR A 54 -10.76 11.99 8.98
N ASP A 55 -11.72 12.73 8.41
CA ASP A 55 -12.84 13.34 9.18
C ASP A 55 -13.70 12.29 9.89
N LEU A 56 -13.76 11.09 9.33
CA LEU A 56 -14.41 9.94 9.96
C LEU A 56 -13.48 9.15 10.91
N GLY A 57 -12.22 9.54 11.04
CA GLY A 57 -11.23 8.84 11.87
C GLY A 57 -10.73 7.52 11.27
N LEU A 58 -10.82 7.34 9.95
CA LEU A 58 -10.09 6.28 9.25
C LEU A 58 -8.61 6.67 9.16
N LYS A 59 -7.72 5.70 9.33
CA LYS A 59 -6.31 5.89 9.02
C LYS A 59 -6.12 6.10 7.53
N TRP A 60 -5.18 6.97 7.18
CA TRP A 60 -4.91 7.33 5.79
C TRP A 60 -3.50 6.97 5.35
N GLY A 61 -3.40 6.34 4.17
CA GLY A 61 -2.15 6.05 3.49
C GLY A 61 -2.14 6.61 2.06
N ALA A 62 -0.95 6.88 1.58
CA ALA A 62 -0.66 7.25 0.20
C ALA A 62 0.22 6.21 -0.44
N TYR A 63 -0.06 5.81 -1.68
CA TYR A 63 0.88 5.03 -2.46
C TYR A 63 1.28 5.75 -3.75
N HIS A 64 2.50 5.43 -4.21
CA HIS A 64 3.05 5.87 -5.47
C HIS A 64 3.25 4.68 -6.40
N PHE A 65 2.60 4.68 -7.56
CA PHE A 65 2.82 3.68 -8.59
C PHE A 65 4.14 3.96 -9.30
N PHE A 66 5.11 3.09 -9.06
CA PHE A 66 6.51 3.34 -9.35
C PHE A 66 6.92 2.85 -10.75
N HIS A 67 7.48 3.73 -11.57
CA HIS A 67 7.99 3.40 -12.90
C HIS A 67 9.50 3.09 -12.91
N GLY A 68 10.26 3.63 -11.95
CA GLY A 68 11.69 3.35 -11.78
C GLY A 68 12.63 4.08 -12.72
N GLY A 69 12.10 4.82 -13.69
CA GLY A 69 12.93 5.52 -14.67
C GLY A 69 13.68 6.74 -14.11
N ALA A 70 13.13 7.37 -13.07
CA ALA A 70 13.71 8.53 -12.42
C ALA A 70 13.40 8.52 -10.91
N PRO A 71 13.95 7.56 -10.13
CA PRO A 71 13.48 7.23 -8.78
C PRO A 71 13.49 8.41 -7.81
N ILE A 72 14.50 9.28 -7.86
CA ILE A 72 14.57 10.47 -7.00
C ILE A 72 13.48 11.47 -7.37
N ALA A 73 13.26 11.73 -8.66
CA ALA A 73 12.21 12.64 -9.13
C ALA A 73 10.81 12.08 -8.85
N GLU A 74 10.63 10.77 -8.97
CA GLU A 74 9.38 10.08 -8.61
C GLU A 74 9.10 10.21 -7.10
N ALA A 75 10.11 10.04 -6.23
CA ALA A 75 9.98 10.23 -4.79
C ALA A 75 9.63 11.69 -4.43
N ASP A 76 10.33 12.66 -5.02
CA ASP A 76 10.03 14.09 -4.80
C ASP A 76 8.63 14.46 -5.31
N HIS A 77 8.21 13.92 -6.46
CA HIS A 77 6.85 14.08 -6.98
C HIS A 77 5.83 13.49 -6.01
N PHE A 78 6.03 12.24 -5.56
CA PHE A 78 5.16 11.58 -4.59
C PHE A 78 4.97 12.41 -3.32
N LEU A 79 6.06 12.88 -2.71
CA LEU A 79 6.00 13.70 -1.50
C LEU A 79 5.26 15.02 -1.72
N SER A 80 5.44 15.65 -2.89
CA SER A 80 4.77 16.91 -3.24
C SER A 80 3.26 16.76 -3.35
N VAL A 81 2.79 15.59 -3.82
CA VAL A 81 1.37 15.25 -3.98
C VAL A 81 0.77 14.75 -2.68
N ALA A 82 1.41 13.76 -2.06
CA ALA A 82 0.92 13.12 -0.85
C ALA A 82 0.85 14.07 0.34
N ARG A 83 1.79 15.03 0.44
CA ARG A 83 1.90 16.00 1.55
C ARG A 83 1.67 15.32 2.90
N PRO A 84 2.50 14.32 3.23
CA PRO A 84 2.27 13.50 4.40
C PRO A 84 2.46 14.30 5.69
N ASP A 85 1.59 14.05 6.67
CA ASP A 85 1.81 14.39 8.07
C ASP A 85 2.39 13.18 8.82
N ALA A 86 2.53 13.30 10.13
CA ALA A 86 3.08 12.23 10.97
C ALA A 86 2.19 10.97 10.99
N ASP A 87 0.89 11.10 10.69
CA ASP A 87 -0.08 9.99 10.69
C ASP A 87 -0.33 9.39 9.29
N THR A 88 0.29 9.92 8.26
CA THR A 88 0.10 9.43 6.88
C THR A 88 1.07 8.27 6.59
N LEU A 89 0.55 7.06 6.36
CA LEU A 89 1.34 5.97 5.81
C LEU A 89 1.81 6.30 4.39
N LEU A 90 3.06 5.99 4.07
CA LEU A 90 3.60 6.09 2.71
C LEU A 90 3.94 4.71 2.19
N ALA A 91 3.59 4.41 0.95
CA ALA A 91 3.90 3.15 0.30
C ALA A 91 4.52 3.36 -1.09
N LEU A 92 5.59 2.61 -1.35
CA LEU A 92 6.11 2.37 -2.67
C LEU A 92 5.34 1.21 -3.28
N ASP A 93 4.62 1.44 -4.35
CA ASP A 93 3.97 0.40 -5.15
C ASP A 93 4.95 -0.07 -6.23
N TRP A 94 5.65 -1.17 -5.90
CA TRP A 94 6.71 -1.76 -6.70
C TRP A 94 6.25 -3.05 -7.35
N GLU A 95 5.70 -2.89 -8.55
CA GLU A 95 5.17 -4.00 -9.35
C GLU A 95 5.54 -3.86 -10.83
N ASP A 96 5.16 -4.83 -11.65
CA ASP A 96 5.39 -4.78 -13.10
C ASP A 96 4.52 -3.70 -13.74
N VAL A 97 5.16 -2.80 -14.46
CA VAL A 97 4.50 -1.69 -15.18
C VAL A 97 4.20 -2.04 -16.65
N GLY A 98 4.30 -3.32 -17.03
CA GLY A 98 3.92 -3.82 -18.35
C GLY A 98 5.01 -3.72 -19.44
N VAL A 99 6.13 -3.07 -19.19
CA VAL A 99 7.30 -3.02 -20.09
C VAL A 99 8.47 -3.80 -19.49
N SER A 100 8.78 -3.53 -18.26
CA SER A 100 9.70 -4.27 -17.38
C SER A 100 9.46 -3.82 -15.95
N ALA A 101 9.70 -4.71 -15.00
CA ALA A 101 9.66 -4.33 -13.59
C ALA A 101 10.75 -3.30 -13.26
N PRO A 102 10.47 -2.30 -12.42
CA PRO A 102 11.51 -1.41 -11.91
C PRO A 102 12.54 -2.19 -11.10
N SER A 103 13.83 -1.90 -11.31
CA SER A 103 14.91 -2.63 -10.63
C SER A 103 14.96 -2.38 -9.12
N ALA A 104 15.53 -3.33 -8.38
CA ALA A 104 15.79 -3.17 -6.94
C ALA A 104 16.65 -1.93 -6.64
N ALA A 105 17.62 -1.60 -7.49
CA ALA A 105 18.44 -0.42 -7.32
C ALA A 105 17.61 0.89 -7.43
N ALA A 106 16.67 0.94 -8.38
CA ALA A 106 15.77 2.08 -8.53
C ALA A 106 14.79 2.18 -7.34
N ALA A 107 14.21 1.05 -6.91
CA ALA A 107 13.33 1.02 -5.74
C ALA A 107 14.06 1.49 -4.47
N ARG A 108 15.30 1.06 -4.28
CA ARG A 108 16.14 1.50 -3.17
C ARG A 108 16.39 3.01 -3.20
N ALA A 109 16.76 3.56 -4.36
CA ALA A 109 17.01 5.00 -4.48
C ALA A 109 15.75 5.85 -4.16
N PHE A 110 14.55 5.36 -4.56
CA PHE A 110 13.28 5.98 -4.19
C PHE A 110 13.06 5.96 -2.67
N LEU A 111 13.24 4.80 -2.03
CA LEU A 111 13.05 4.63 -0.59
C LEU A 111 14.06 5.47 0.22
N GLU A 112 15.34 5.47 -0.17
CA GLU A 112 16.37 6.30 0.46
C GLU A 112 16.02 7.80 0.36
N ARG A 113 15.43 8.23 -0.77
CA ARG A 113 14.96 9.61 -0.90
C ARG A 113 13.82 9.95 0.05
N ILE A 114 12.87 9.03 0.27
CA ILE A 114 11.80 9.22 1.25
C ILE A 114 12.39 9.31 2.67
N GLU A 115 13.32 8.41 3.01
CA GLU A 115 13.99 8.40 4.32
C GLU A 115 14.80 9.70 4.55
N GLU A 116 15.53 10.18 3.54
CA GLU A 116 16.27 11.46 3.61
C GLU A 116 15.36 12.65 3.93
N LYS A 117 14.15 12.67 3.35
CA LYS A 117 13.23 13.80 3.49
C LYS A 117 12.40 13.76 4.77
N LEU A 118 12.08 12.60 5.28
CA LEU A 118 11.08 12.45 6.35
C LEU A 118 11.61 11.74 7.60
N GLU A 119 12.85 11.21 7.56
CA GLU A 119 13.46 10.43 8.64
C GLU A 119 12.62 9.21 9.06
N ARG A 120 11.83 8.67 8.14
CA ARG A 120 11.00 7.47 8.35
C ARG A 120 10.91 6.62 7.09
N LYS A 121 10.56 5.33 7.27
CA LYS A 121 10.51 4.34 6.20
C LYS A 121 9.13 4.28 5.55
N ALA A 122 9.11 4.22 4.21
CA ALA A 122 7.90 3.85 3.49
C ALA A 122 7.66 2.34 3.60
N VAL A 123 6.41 1.93 3.48
CA VAL A 123 6.00 0.53 3.28
C VAL A 123 6.29 0.14 1.83
N ILE A 124 6.69 -1.10 1.61
CA ILE A 124 6.86 -1.64 0.26
C ILE A 124 5.64 -2.51 -0.07
N TYR A 125 4.84 -2.07 -1.06
CA TYR A 125 3.87 -2.94 -1.71
C TYR A 125 4.55 -3.64 -2.87
N SER A 126 4.54 -4.96 -2.84
CA SER A 126 5.09 -5.78 -3.91
C SER A 126 4.62 -7.23 -3.79
N GLY A 127 4.71 -7.95 -4.90
CA GLY A 127 4.44 -9.37 -5.00
C GLY A 127 5.61 -10.12 -5.64
N ASN A 128 5.44 -10.47 -6.92
CA ASN A 128 6.44 -11.22 -7.66
C ASN A 128 7.70 -10.40 -7.95
N VAL A 129 7.57 -9.09 -8.20
CA VAL A 129 8.70 -8.23 -8.54
C VAL A 129 9.78 -8.25 -7.44
N ALA A 130 9.39 -8.13 -6.17
CA ALA A 130 10.38 -8.25 -5.10
C ALA A 130 11.05 -9.63 -5.05
N LYS A 131 10.36 -10.71 -5.45
CA LYS A 131 10.93 -12.07 -5.49
C LYS A 131 11.90 -12.25 -6.66
N GLU A 132 11.66 -11.56 -7.76
CA GLU A 132 12.47 -11.63 -8.99
C GLU A 132 13.71 -10.73 -8.91
N GLU A 133 13.53 -9.52 -8.34
CA GLU A 133 14.56 -8.49 -8.27
C GLU A 133 15.55 -8.67 -7.10
N LEU A 134 15.12 -9.35 -6.02
CA LEU A 134 15.97 -9.56 -4.85
C LEU A 134 16.51 -11.00 -4.82
N SER A 135 17.83 -11.14 -4.95
CA SER A 135 18.51 -12.41 -4.82
C SER A 135 18.86 -12.68 -3.33
N GLY A 136 18.08 -13.58 -2.69
CA GLY A 136 18.34 -13.94 -1.29
C GLY A 136 17.88 -12.86 -0.30
N VAL A 137 18.48 -12.82 0.88
CA VAL A 137 18.13 -11.87 1.94
C VAL A 137 18.79 -10.53 1.69
N ASP A 138 18.02 -9.49 1.62
CA ASP A 138 18.49 -8.09 1.57
C ASP A 138 18.08 -7.36 2.85
N ALA A 139 19.06 -6.94 3.66
CA ALA A 139 18.82 -6.31 4.94
C ALA A 139 18.20 -4.90 4.82
N TYR A 140 18.47 -4.18 3.72
CA TYR A 140 17.90 -2.86 3.51
C TYR A 140 16.39 -2.98 3.27
N PHE A 141 15.99 -3.81 2.29
CA PHE A 141 14.57 -4.03 2.01
C PHE A 141 13.85 -4.69 3.18
N GLY A 142 14.49 -5.65 3.85
CA GLY A 142 13.93 -6.32 5.03
C GLY A 142 13.70 -5.41 6.25
N ALA A 143 14.33 -4.23 6.27
CA ALA A 143 14.07 -3.21 7.30
C ALA A 143 12.81 -2.37 7.04
N HIS A 144 12.19 -2.51 5.86
CA HIS A 144 10.90 -1.92 5.54
C HIS A 144 9.77 -2.91 5.79
N ARG A 145 8.59 -2.41 6.13
CA ARG A 145 7.39 -3.24 6.25
C ARG A 145 6.94 -3.67 4.86
N LEU A 146 6.55 -4.94 4.72
CA LEU A 146 6.02 -5.49 3.48
C LEU A 146 4.49 -5.48 3.48
N TRP A 147 3.91 -4.79 2.53
CA TRP A 147 2.53 -4.95 2.12
C TRP A 147 2.51 -5.89 0.90
N LEU A 148 2.20 -7.16 1.17
CA LEU A 148 2.32 -8.22 0.16
C LEU A 148 1.12 -8.23 -0.79
N CYS A 149 1.37 -8.15 -2.09
CA CYS A 149 0.41 -8.46 -3.14
C CYS A 149 0.53 -9.94 -3.52
N GLN A 150 -0.40 -10.74 -3.02
CA GLN A 150 -0.49 -12.14 -3.44
C GLN A 150 -1.89 -12.66 -3.17
N TYR A 151 -2.68 -12.84 -4.23
CA TYR A 151 -4.04 -13.33 -4.12
C TYR A 151 -4.08 -14.81 -3.79
N GLY A 152 -4.96 -15.20 -2.90
CA GLY A 152 -5.16 -16.59 -2.51
C GLY A 152 -5.25 -16.83 -1.00
N PRO A 153 -5.35 -18.10 -0.59
CA PRO A 153 -5.52 -18.45 0.83
C PRO A 153 -4.20 -18.59 1.60
N VAL A 154 -3.04 -18.49 0.92
CA VAL A 154 -1.71 -18.70 1.50
C VAL A 154 -0.78 -17.63 0.95
N TRP A 155 0.09 -17.10 1.79
CA TRP A 155 1.11 -16.14 1.40
C TRP A 155 2.51 -16.75 1.40
N HIS A 156 3.36 -16.23 0.54
CA HIS A 156 4.78 -16.52 0.47
C HIS A 156 5.55 -15.23 0.26
N VAL A 157 6.45 -14.91 1.17
CA VAL A 157 7.29 -13.70 1.09
C VAL A 157 8.65 -14.00 0.48
N GLN A 158 9.28 -12.98 -0.06
CA GLN A 158 10.70 -13.00 -0.42
C GLN A 158 11.53 -13.08 0.89
N PRO A 159 12.67 -13.82 0.90
CA PRO A 159 13.43 -14.14 2.14
C PRO A 159 13.90 -12.97 2.99
N SER A 160 13.88 -11.73 2.50
CA SER A 160 14.19 -10.53 3.30
C SER A 160 13.16 -10.29 4.41
N TRP A 161 11.94 -10.81 4.26
CA TRP A 161 10.86 -10.70 5.24
C TRP A 161 10.50 -12.06 5.81
N GLN A 162 10.21 -12.11 7.10
CA GLN A 162 9.69 -13.31 7.75
C GLN A 162 8.18 -13.49 7.51
N ARG A 163 7.47 -12.37 7.30
CA ARG A 163 6.01 -12.31 7.09
C ARG A 163 5.63 -10.96 6.49
N PRO A 164 4.45 -10.86 5.83
CA PRO A 164 3.92 -9.55 5.49
C PRO A 164 3.46 -8.80 6.75
N TRP A 165 3.60 -7.48 6.73
CA TRP A 165 2.97 -6.57 7.68
C TRP A 165 1.48 -6.40 7.35
N LEU A 166 1.15 -6.27 6.06
CA LEU A 166 -0.20 -6.22 5.52
C LEU A 166 -0.26 -7.14 4.30
N TRP A 167 -1.39 -7.79 4.08
CA TRP A 167 -1.54 -8.73 2.97
C TRP A 167 -2.78 -8.42 2.14
N GLN A 168 -2.58 -7.96 0.89
CA GLN A 168 -3.61 -7.90 -0.13
C GLN A 168 -3.82 -9.32 -0.66
N ASN A 169 -4.79 -10.02 -0.07
CA ASN A 169 -5.06 -11.42 -0.38
C ASN A 169 -6.13 -11.60 -1.45
N ASN A 170 -6.80 -10.52 -1.83
CA ASN A 170 -7.72 -10.48 -2.95
C ASN A 170 -7.65 -9.13 -3.68
N GLY A 171 -8.05 -9.17 -4.93
CA GLY A 171 -8.25 -8.00 -5.78
C GLY A 171 -9.22 -8.37 -6.91
N ASP A 172 -10.06 -7.44 -7.33
CA ASP A 172 -11.12 -7.69 -8.31
C ASP A 172 -11.96 -8.94 -7.96
N ASN A 173 -11.98 -9.95 -8.83
CA ASN A 173 -12.63 -11.24 -8.62
C ASN A 173 -11.68 -12.35 -8.15
N SER A 174 -10.43 -12.01 -7.84
CA SER A 174 -9.39 -12.99 -7.52
C SER A 174 -9.14 -13.07 -6.02
N GLY A 175 -8.82 -14.28 -5.52
CA GLY A 175 -8.57 -14.52 -4.10
C GLY A 175 -9.83 -14.76 -3.27
N PRO A 176 -9.69 -14.90 -1.94
CA PRO A 176 -10.83 -15.13 -1.05
C PRO A 176 -11.64 -13.86 -0.80
N GLY A 177 -12.98 -13.98 -0.78
CA GLY A 177 -13.86 -12.84 -0.47
C GLY A 177 -13.78 -12.37 0.99
N PRO A 178 -14.43 -11.24 1.30
CA PRO A 178 -15.37 -10.50 0.46
C PRO A 178 -14.65 -9.65 -0.60
N HIS A 179 -15.21 -9.55 -1.81
CA HIS A 179 -14.69 -8.67 -2.88
C HIS A 179 -15.40 -7.30 -2.91
N ALA A 180 -16.59 -7.22 -2.32
CA ALA A 180 -17.34 -5.98 -2.21
C ALA A 180 -17.29 -5.45 -0.77
N ILE A 181 -16.96 -4.19 -0.63
CA ILE A 181 -16.90 -3.49 0.67
C ILE A 181 -18.05 -2.46 0.72
N PRO A 182 -18.92 -2.49 1.74
CA PRO A 182 -19.97 -1.49 1.90
C PRO A 182 -19.41 -0.06 1.84
N GLY A 183 -20.04 0.78 1.03
CA GLY A 183 -19.57 2.15 0.79
C GLY A 183 -18.67 2.33 -0.42
N ILE A 184 -18.17 1.22 -1.02
CA ILE A 184 -17.47 1.21 -2.31
C ILE A 184 -18.38 0.53 -3.33
N LYS A 185 -18.50 1.10 -4.52
CA LYS A 185 -19.29 0.50 -5.59
C LYS A 185 -18.44 -0.49 -6.39
N GLY A 186 -18.97 -1.68 -6.57
CA GLY A 186 -18.29 -2.74 -7.33
C GLY A 186 -17.34 -3.55 -6.44
N LEU A 187 -16.28 -4.01 -7.05
CA LEU A 187 -15.21 -4.76 -6.39
C LEU A 187 -14.23 -3.77 -5.76
N CYS A 188 -13.52 -4.22 -4.74
CA CYS A 188 -12.56 -3.40 -4.02
C CYS A 188 -11.41 -4.27 -3.53
N ASP A 189 -10.21 -3.84 -3.80
CA ASP A 189 -9.01 -4.45 -3.29
C ASP A 189 -8.98 -4.27 -1.78
N ASN A 190 -8.75 -5.36 -1.08
CA ASN A 190 -8.77 -5.31 0.36
C ASN A 190 -7.68 -6.16 0.99
N ASN A 191 -7.35 -5.78 2.20
CA ASN A 191 -6.15 -6.23 2.89
C ASN A 191 -6.50 -6.76 4.27
N CYS A 192 -5.83 -7.82 4.63
CA CYS A 192 -5.99 -8.47 5.92
C CYS A 192 -4.68 -8.49 6.72
N LEU A 193 -4.82 -8.70 8.03
CA LEU A 193 -3.69 -8.90 8.91
C LEU A 193 -3.21 -10.35 8.87
N VAL A 194 -1.91 -10.52 9.06
CA VAL A 194 -1.29 -11.84 9.22
C VAL A 194 -0.90 -12.02 10.69
N ALA A 195 -1.41 -13.08 11.29
CA ALA A 195 -1.11 -13.39 12.70
C ALA A 195 0.42 -13.45 12.96
N PRO A 196 0.88 -12.97 14.11
CA PRO A 196 0.11 -12.55 15.29
C PRO A 196 -0.30 -11.08 15.31
N MET A 197 -0.18 -10.31 14.19
CA MET A 197 -0.54 -8.90 14.14
C MET A 197 -2.04 -8.69 14.44
N THR A 198 -2.32 -7.72 15.29
CA THR A 198 -3.67 -7.30 15.69
C THR A 198 -4.06 -5.96 15.03
N GLU A 199 -5.35 -5.58 15.13
CA GLU A 199 -5.80 -4.25 14.69
C GLU A 199 -5.11 -3.13 15.49
N ASP A 200 -4.85 -3.33 16.78
CA ASP A 200 -4.13 -2.35 17.62
C ASP A 200 -2.68 -2.19 17.19
N ASP A 201 -2.01 -3.29 16.80
CA ASP A 201 -0.67 -3.22 16.22
C ASP A 201 -0.66 -2.46 14.90
N LEU A 202 -1.61 -2.74 14.01
CA LEU A 202 -1.78 -2.01 12.74
C LEU A 202 -1.91 -0.50 12.97
N LEU A 203 -2.79 -0.10 13.91
CA LEU A 203 -3.06 1.31 14.19
C LEU A 203 -1.85 2.01 14.80
N ARG A 204 -1.11 1.33 15.69
CA ARG A 204 0.11 1.85 16.31
C ARG A 204 1.24 2.00 15.28
N GLU A 205 1.38 1.05 14.37
CA GLU A 205 2.45 0.99 13.38
C GLU A 205 2.10 1.69 12.07
N TRP A 206 0.92 2.29 11.95
CA TRP A 206 0.37 2.76 10.67
C TRP A 206 1.35 3.66 9.90
N ALA A 207 1.92 4.65 10.54
CA ALA A 207 2.82 5.62 9.92
C ALA A 207 4.24 5.62 10.53
N ALA A 208 4.58 4.56 11.28
CA ALA A 208 5.88 4.43 11.95
C ALA A 208 7.04 4.27 10.95
#